data_fcd45d96e14951e39daaed069b3aee32
#
_entry.id   fcd45d96e14951e39daaed069b3aee32
#
_cell.length_a   1.000
_cell.length_b   1.000
_cell.length_c   1.000
_cell.angle_alpha   90.00
_cell.angle_beta   90.00
_cell.angle_gamma   90.00
#
_symmetry.space_group_name_H-M   'P 1'
#
loop_
_entity.id
_entity.type
_entity.pdbx_description
1 polymer ?
#
loop_
_entity_poly.entity_id
_entity_poly.type
_entity_poly.pdbx_seq_one_letter_code
_entity_poly.pdbx_strand_id
1 'polypeptide(L)'
;MSNFAEQRPIPREIGGITPDDSAAIDDLLNGVHEDRRVSEAKIEVVATGANGGVLQQIEAFLKVRYRFRYNQATNKVEWKPVGQAEKDFTDMRDYDYNTVLREIKYADLSCSVTTLRTILASSFVSPYDPYIEYFAHLPEWDGQTDYIGQLTNTVETSNPEFWQKCFRKWLVALTGSLIDERVVNHTAIIFSGAQGIGKTRWFG
;
A
#
# COMPACT_ATOMS: atom_id res chain seq x y z
N MET A 1 -15.03 -16.29 -42.64
CA MET A 1 -15.37 -14.86 -42.51
C MET A 1 -15.64 -14.62 -41.03
N SER A 2 -14.69 -14.05 -40.35
CA SER A 2 -14.67 -13.88 -38.91
C SER A 2 -15.27 -12.52 -38.54
N ASN A 3 -16.33 -12.53 -37.74
CA ASN A 3 -16.81 -11.33 -37.08
C ASN A 3 -16.03 -11.11 -35.78
N PHE A 4 -15.16 -10.13 -35.79
CA PHE A 4 -14.60 -9.55 -34.58
C PHE A 4 -15.72 -8.78 -33.87
N ALA A 5 -16.05 -9.21 -32.66
CA ALA A 5 -16.94 -8.48 -31.78
C ALA A 5 -16.26 -7.17 -31.36
N GLU A 6 -16.87 -6.09 -31.72
CA GLU A 6 -16.55 -4.70 -31.41
C GLU A 6 -16.57 -4.50 -29.88
N GLN A 7 -15.41 -4.16 -29.31
CA GLN A 7 -15.28 -3.80 -27.90
C GLN A 7 -15.99 -2.46 -27.68
N ARG A 8 -17.08 -2.45 -26.93
CA ARG A 8 -17.72 -1.22 -26.47
C ARG A 8 -16.82 -0.52 -25.44
N PRO A 9 -16.60 0.79 -25.57
CA PRO A 9 -15.85 1.53 -24.57
C PRO A 9 -16.64 1.59 -23.25
N ILE A 10 -15.96 1.41 -22.16
CA ILE A 10 -16.49 1.59 -20.80
C ILE A 10 -16.83 3.09 -20.62
N PRO A 11 -18.03 3.47 -20.23
CA PRO A 11 -18.35 4.87 -19.96
C PRO A 11 -17.55 5.35 -18.74
N ARG A 12 -16.71 6.36 -18.93
CA ARG A 12 -16.16 7.17 -17.85
C ARG A 12 -17.17 8.26 -17.51
N GLU A 13 -18.16 7.97 -16.72
CA GLU A 13 -18.86 9.03 -15.99
C GLU A 13 -18.14 9.23 -14.65
N ILE A 14 -17.33 10.26 -14.63
CA ILE A 14 -16.82 10.86 -13.40
C ILE A 14 -18.02 11.60 -12.82
N GLY A 15 -18.63 11.06 -11.75
CA GLY A 15 -19.67 11.74 -10.99
C GLY A 15 -19.19 13.12 -10.57
N GLY A 16 -20.05 14.12 -10.78
CA GLY A 16 -19.75 15.51 -10.43
C GLY A 16 -19.46 15.64 -8.93
N ILE A 17 -18.45 16.44 -8.61
CA ILE A 17 -18.06 16.81 -7.25
C ILE A 17 -19.26 17.47 -6.56
N THR A 18 -19.67 16.92 -5.44
CA THR A 18 -20.75 17.48 -4.61
C THR A 18 -20.19 18.53 -3.62
N PRO A 19 -21.01 19.42 -3.05
CA PRO A 19 -20.55 20.38 -2.02
C PRO A 19 -19.92 19.72 -0.78
N ASP A 20 -20.26 18.47 -0.49
CA ASP A 20 -19.68 17.68 0.62
C ASP A 20 -18.24 17.22 0.29
N ASP A 21 -17.95 17.00 -1.01
CA ASP A 21 -16.61 16.66 -1.47
C ASP A 21 -15.64 17.85 -1.33
N SER A 22 -16.15 19.08 -1.33
CA SER A 22 -15.35 20.29 -1.13
C SER A 22 -14.77 20.36 0.29
N ALA A 23 -15.53 19.94 1.31
CA ALA A 23 -15.03 19.90 2.69
C ALA A 23 -13.94 18.83 2.87
N ALA A 24 -14.08 17.69 2.21
CA ALA A 24 -13.05 16.63 2.24
C ALA A 24 -11.76 17.04 1.49
N ILE A 25 -11.90 17.84 0.42
CA ILE A 25 -10.76 18.41 -0.31
C ILE A 25 -10.07 19.49 0.53
N ASP A 26 -10.82 20.32 1.24
CA ASP A 26 -10.27 21.33 2.13
C ASP A 26 -9.55 20.71 3.33
N ASP A 27 -10.05 19.60 3.88
CA ASP A 27 -9.34 18.83 4.93
C ASP A 27 -8.04 18.18 4.40
N LEU A 28 -8.04 17.68 3.16
CA LEU A 28 -6.84 17.18 2.50
C LEU A 28 -5.81 18.30 2.23
N LEU A 29 -6.28 19.48 1.82
CA LEU A 29 -5.41 20.65 1.61
C LEU A 29 -4.87 21.22 2.93
N ASN A 30 -5.67 21.20 4.00
CA ASN A 30 -5.23 21.58 5.34
C ASN A 30 -4.20 20.58 5.91
N GLY A 31 -4.34 19.27 5.62
CA GLY A 31 -3.34 18.26 5.94
C GLY A 31 -1.99 18.50 5.25
N VAL A 32 -1.99 19.00 4.00
CA VAL A 32 -0.79 19.40 3.27
C VAL A 32 -0.15 20.67 3.90
N HIS A 33 -0.98 21.59 4.43
CA HIS A 33 -0.49 22.76 5.15
C HIS A 33 0.04 22.44 6.55
N GLU A 34 -0.52 21.42 7.24
CA GLU A 34 0.04 20.89 8.48
C GLU A 34 1.39 20.21 8.27
N ASP A 35 1.56 19.46 7.18
CA ASP A 35 2.84 18.84 6.81
C ASP A 35 3.95 19.91 6.55
N ARG A 36 3.58 21.07 6.05
CA ARG A 36 4.51 22.19 5.86
C ARG A 36 4.91 22.87 7.17
N ARG A 37 3.98 23.07 8.11
CA ARG A 37 4.25 23.57 9.47
C ARG A 37 5.04 22.55 10.30
N VAL A 38 4.77 21.26 10.13
CA VAL A 38 5.52 20.16 10.73
C VAL A 38 6.95 20.11 10.20
N SER A 39 7.23 20.53 8.96
CA SER A 39 8.59 20.60 8.43
C SER A 39 9.38 21.78 9.01
N GLU A 40 8.75 22.92 9.29
CA GLU A 40 9.39 24.07 9.94
C GLU A 40 9.65 23.83 11.44
N ALA A 41 8.70 23.21 12.15
CA ALA A 41 8.90 22.78 13.53
C ALA A 41 9.97 21.67 13.68
N LYS A 42 10.21 20.86 12.64
CA LYS A 42 11.24 19.81 12.62
C LYS A 42 12.67 20.34 12.45
N ILE A 43 12.84 21.54 11.90
CA ILE A 43 14.15 22.20 11.87
C ILE A 43 14.60 22.58 13.30
N GLU A 44 13.67 22.93 14.17
CA GLU A 44 13.98 23.16 15.60
C GLU A 44 14.30 21.87 16.38
N VAL A 45 13.69 20.72 16.02
CA VAL A 45 13.98 19.41 16.65
C VAL A 45 15.41 18.93 16.33
N VAL A 46 15.97 19.29 15.18
CA VAL A 46 17.38 19.00 14.87
C VAL A 46 18.33 19.77 15.78
N ALA A 47 17.96 20.98 16.18
CA ALA A 47 18.73 21.77 17.15
C ALA A 47 18.64 21.22 18.59
N THR A 48 17.49 20.60 18.97
CA THR A 48 17.33 19.93 20.28
C THR A 48 17.95 18.53 20.32
N GLY A 49 18.14 17.86 19.18
CA GLY A 49 18.87 16.59 19.10
C GLY A 49 20.38 16.71 19.35
N ALA A 50 20.94 17.91 19.28
CA ALA A 50 22.37 18.16 19.53
C ALA A 50 22.84 17.80 20.96
N ASN A 51 21.93 17.73 21.93
CA ASN A 51 22.20 17.32 23.31
C ASN A 51 21.82 15.86 23.61
N GLY A 52 21.30 15.13 22.63
CA GLY A 52 20.94 13.70 22.75
C GLY A 52 22.13 12.78 22.51
N GLY A 53 22.00 11.50 22.93
CA GLY A 53 22.98 10.47 22.58
C GLY A 53 23.07 10.27 21.06
N VAL A 54 24.16 9.65 20.60
CA VAL A 54 24.44 9.41 19.17
C VAL A 54 23.24 8.78 18.44
N LEU A 55 22.53 7.85 19.09
CA LEU A 55 21.35 7.19 18.52
C LEU A 55 20.25 8.21 18.21
N GLN A 56 19.94 9.10 19.15
CA GLN A 56 18.91 10.12 18.98
C GLN A 56 19.27 11.11 17.85
N GLN A 57 20.55 11.45 17.71
CA GLN A 57 21.04 12.29 16.62
C GLN A 57 20.87 11.61 15.25
N ILE A 58 21.14 10.30 15.15
CA ILE A 58 20.93 9.52 13.93
C ILE A 58 19.43 9.45 13.60
N GLU A 59 18.57 9.16 14.58
CA GLU A 59 17.12 9.13 14.38
C GLU A 59 16.56 10.46 13.91
N ALA A 60 17.02 11.57 14.51
CA ALA A 60 16.63 12.93 14.10
C ALA A 60 17.07 13.20 12.65
N PHE A 61 18.31 12.86 12.29
CA PHE A 61 18.83 12.97 10.93
C PHE A 61 17.95 12.20 9.92
N LEU A 62 17.62 10.96 10.25
CA LEU A 62 16.80 10.09 9.40
C LEU A 62 15.39 10.66 9.21
N LYS A 63 14.75 11.12 10.28
CA LYS A 63 13.37 11.68 10.23
C LYS A 63 13.26 12.93 9.37
N VAL A 64 14.30 13.76 9.32
CA VAL A 64 14.31 14.99 8.52
C VAL A 64 14.43 14.69 7.02
N ARG A 65 15.24 13.69 6.65
CA ARG A 65 15.59 13.43 5.24
C ARG A 65 14.76 12.37 4.57
N TYR A 66 14.24 11.42 5.34
CA TYR A 66 13.59 10.22 4.81
C TYR A 66 12.28 9.91 5.50
N ARG A 67 11.44 9.17 4.80
CA ARG A 67 10.28 8.47 5.34
C ARG A 67 10.52 6.99 5.20
N PHE A 68 10.22 6.25 6.26
CA PHE A 68 10.35 4.80 6.30
C PHE A 68 9.03 4.19 6.74
N ARG A 69 8.72 3.00 6.21
CA ARG A 69 7.65 2.14 6.69
C ARG A 69 8.07 0.69 6.61
N TYR A 70 7.58 -0.13 7.50
CA TYR A 70 7.83 -1.57 7.50
C TYR A 70 6.65 -2.28 6.86
N ASN A 71 6.81 -2.78 5.64
CA ASN A 71 5.79 -3.52 4.92
C ASN A 71 5.65 -4.93 5.52
N GLN A 72 4.53 -5.16 6.22
CA GLN A 72 4.25 -6.42 6.92
C GLN A 72 4.00 -7.58 5.96
N ALA A 73 3.46 -7.31 4.76
CA ALA A 73 3.21 -8.34 3.75
C ALA A 73 4.50 -8.89 3.11
N THR A 74 5.51 -8.04 2.92
CA THR A 74 6.78 -8.41 2.29
C THR A 74 7.91 -8.62 3.31
N ASN A 75 7.69 -8.25 4.57
CA ASN A 75 8.71 -8.22 5.65
C ASN A 75 9.93 -7.37 5.27
N LYS A 76 9.70 -6.22 4.64
CA LYS A 76 10.77 -5.32 4.21
C LYS A 76 10.56 -3.91 4.71
N VAL A 77 11.67 -3.20 4.90
CA VAL A 77 11.66 -1.76 5.08
C VAL A 77 11.53 -1.10 3.71
N GLU A 78 10.53 -0.27 3.57
CA GLU A 78 10.35 0.62 2.43
C GLU A 78 10.72 2.04 2.83
N TRP A 79 11.23 2.81 1.88
CA TRP A 79 11.71 4.16 2.13
C TRP A 79 11.47 5.09 0.95
N LYS A 80 11.48 6.38 1.23
CA LYS A 80 11.54 7.46 0.23
C LYS A 80 12.19 8.70 0.83
N PRO A 81 12.80 9.59 0.03
CA PRO A 81 13.15 10.93 0.45
C PRO A 81 11.92 11.76 0.87
N VAL A 82 12.10 12.69 1.81
CA VAL A 82 11.05 13.63 2.18
C VAL A 82 10.67 14.50 0.99
N GLY A 83 9.37 14.74 0.80
CA GLY A 83 8.83 15.53 -0.31
C GLY A 83 8.43 14.74 -1.55
N GLN A 84 8.69 13.44 -1.59
CA GLN A 84 8.18 12.56 -2.65
C GLN A 84 6.76 12.05 -2.34
N ALA A 85 6.01 11.70 -3.39
CA ALA A 85 4.64 11.19 -3.27
C ALA A 85 4.58 9.85 -2.53
N GLU A 86 3.41 9.50 -1.95
CA GLU A 86 3.24 8.26 -1.19
C GLU A 86 3.53 7.01 -2.03
N LYS A 87 3.13 7.02 -3.29
CA LYS A 87 3.40 5.94 -4.26
C LYS A 87 4.88 5.68 -4.55
N ASP A 88 5.76 6.57 -4.12
CA ASP A 88 7.19 6.49 -4.41
C ASP A 88 7.97 5.68 -3.35
N PHE A 89 7.30 5.08 -2.38
CA PHE A 89 7.96 4.13 -1.48
C PHE A 89 8.52 2.94 -2.26
N THR A 90 9.77 2.60 -1.98
CA THR A 90 10.48 1.47 -2.60
C THR A 90 11.18 0.62 -1.55
N ASP A 91 11.35 -0.68 -1.83
CA ASP A 91 12.11 -1.57 -0.97
C ASP A 91 13.53 -1.03 -0.74
N MET A 92 13.96 -0.99 0.52
CA MET A 92 15.32 -0.58 0.88
C MET A 92 16.31 -1.71 0.60
N ARG A 93 17.27 -1.46 -0.30
CA ARG A 93 18.30 -2.40 -0.75
C ARG A 93 19.66 -2.05 -0.14
N ASP A 94 20.64 -2.91 -0.29
CA ASP A 94 21.99 -2.67 0.22
C ASP A 94 22.61 -1.36 -0.29
N TYR A 95 22.35 -1.01 -1.54
CA TYR A 95 22.76 0.26 -2.12
C TYR A 95 22.18 1.46 -1.34
N ASP A 96 20.92 1.38 -0.95
CA ASP A 96 20.21 2.45 -0.24
C ASP A 96 20.72 2.57 1.20
N TYR A 97 20.91 1.44 1.91
CA TYR A 97 21.55 1.42 3.22
C TYR A 97 22.93 2.08 3.21
N ASN A 98 23.75 1.75 2.20
CA ASN A 98 25.08 2.31 2.07
C ASN A 98 25.05 3.81 1.70
N THR A 99 24.07 4.24 0.91
CA THR A 99 23.86 5.66 0.57
C THR A 99 23.48 6.46 1.81
N VAL A 100 22.48 6.00 2.57
CA VAL A 100 22.04 6.64 3.82
C VAL A 100 23.18 6.67 4.85
N LEU A 101 23.92 5.56 4.99
CA LEU A 101 25.07 5.50 5.89
C LEU A 101 26.17 6.53 5.53
N ARG A 102 26.43 6.69 4.23
CA ARG A 102 27.40 7.68 3.74
C ARG A 102 26.96 9.11 4.10
N GLU A 103 25.66 9.40 3.95
CA GLU A 103 25.13 10.72 4.31
C GLU A 103 25.15 10.99 5.81
N ILE A 104 24.88 9.97 6.65
CA ILE A 104 25.03 10.06 8.11
C ILE A 104 26.47 10.42 8.47
N LYS A 105 27.46 9.76 7.82
CA LYS A 105 28.88 10.06 8.04
C LYS A 105 29.30 11.45 7.58
N TYR A 106 28.71 11.98 6.49
CA TYR A 106 28.95 13.36 6.06
C TYR A 106 28.36 14.40 7.03
N ALA A 107 27.40 13.99 7.86
CA ALA A 107 26.88 14.81 8.95
C ALA A 107 27.67 14.65 10.26
N ASP A 108 28.90 14.08 10.21
CA ASP A 108 29.79 13.81 11.34
C ASP A 108 29.18 12.92 12.43
N LEU A 109 28.18 12.11 12.08
CA LEU A 109 27.55 11.15 12.99
C LEU A 109 28.21 9.77 12.88
N SER A 110 28.59 9.21 14.04
CA SER A 110 29.16 7.87 14.12
C SER A 110 28.07 6.82 13.99
N CYS A 111 28.02 6.13 12.84
CA CYS A 111 27.06 5.07 12.57
C CYS A 111 27.74 3.90 11.83
N SER A 112 27.36 2.68 12.18
CA SER A 112 27.70 1.48 11.41
C SER A 112 26.50 1.02 10.58
N VAL A 113 26.72 0.20 9.55
CA VAL A 113 25.61 -0.38 8.77
C VAL A 113 24.73 -1.28 9.65
N THR A 114 25.31 -1.97 10.61
CA THR A 114 24.57 -2.79 11.59
C THR A 114 23.67 -1.94 12.46
N THR A 115 24.20 -0.82 12.99
CA THR A 115 23.42 0.14 13.79
C THR A 115 22.25 0.70 12.97
N LEU A 116 22.50 1.15 11.73
CA LEU A 116 21.45 1.64 10.85
C LEU A 116 20.37 0.59 10.60
N ARG A 117 20.75 -0.65 10.30
CA ARG A 117 19.79 -1.75 10.11
C ARG A 117 18.98 -2.02 11.38
N THR A 118 19.62 -1.99 12.56
CA THR A 118 18.92 -2.18 13.84
C THR A 118 17.89 -1.08 14.09
N ILE A 119 18.22 0.18 13.82
CA ILE A 119 17.28 1.29 13.94
C ILE A 119 16.09 1.07 13.00
N LEU A 120 16.35 0.77 11.73
CA LEU A 120 15.32 0.61 10.71
C LEU A 120 14.49 -0.68 10.86
N ALA A 121 14.97 -1.67 11.60
CA ALA A 121 14.24 -2.89 11.97
C ALA A 121 13.60 -2.80 13.36
N SER A 122 13.42 -1.60 13.91
CA SER A 122 12.83 -1.36 15.23
C SER A 122 11.54 -0.56 15.13
N SER A 123 10.94 -0.26 16.29
CA SER A 123 9.75 0.62 16.41
C SER A 123 9.99 2.07 15.95
N PHE A 124 11.21 2.42 15.55
CA PHE A 124 11.51 3.67 14.87
C PHE A 124 10.77 3.78 13.53
N VAL A 125 10.56 2.65 12.84
CA VAL A 125 9.84 2.53 11.58
C VAL A 125 8.42 2.03 11.85
N SER A 126 7.42 2.80 11.41
CA SER A 126 6.02 2.41 11.60
C SER A 126 5.66 1.18 10.76
N PRO A 127 4.91 0.21 11.30
CA PRO A 127 4.38 -0.89 10.53
C PRO A 127 3.37 -0.38 9.50
N TYR A 128 3.35 -1.01 8.34
CA TYR A 128 2.46 -0.72 7.22
C TYR A 128 1.93 -2.03 6.65
N ASP A 129 0.62 -2.17 6.62
CA ASP A 129 -0.04 -3.29 5.96
C ASP A 129 -0.73 -2.78 4.68
N PRO A 130 -0.24 -3.18 3.48
CA PRO A 130 -0.79 -2.71 2.22
C PRO A 130 -2.23 -3.20 1.98
N TYR A 131 -2.63 -4.32 2.58
CA TYR A 131 -3.99 -4.85 2.42
C TYR A 131 -4.97 -4.06 3.28
N ILE A 132 -4.64 -3.82 4.55
CA ILE A 132 -5.47 -3.00 5.43
C ILE A 132 -5.62 -1.59 4.87
N GLU A 133 -4.52 -1.00 4.42
CA GLU A 133 -4.52 0.34 3.78
C GLU A 133 -5.42 0.37 2.53
N TYR A 134 -5.31 -0.65 1.66
CA TYR A 134 -6.16 -0.78 0.48
C TYR A 134 -7.64 -0.86 0.85
N PHE A 135 -8.00 -1.72 1.79
CA PHE A 135 -9.39 -1.89 2.20
C PHE A 135 -9.96 -0.66 2.91
N ALA A 136 -9.14 0.08 3.68
CA ALA A 136 -9.55 1.31 4.35
C ALA A 136 -9.89 2.45 3.37
N HIS A 137 -9.33 2.43 2.15
CA HIS A 137 -9.55 3.45 1.14
C HIS A 137 -10.58 3.04 0.07
N LEU A 138 -11.21 1.87 0.21
CA LEU A 138 -12.29 1.50 -0.70
C LEU A 138 -13.53 2.36 -0.41
N PRO A 139 -14.27 2.74 -1.48
CA PRO A 139 -15.57 3.40 -1.28
C PRO A 139 -16.53 2.48 -0.55
N GLU A 140 -17.44 3.08 0.21
CA GLU A 140 -18.50 2.30 0.87
C GLU A 140 -19.35 1.55 -0.16
N TRP A 141 -19.75 0.32 0.20
CA TRP A 141 -20.66 -0.44 -0.63
C TRP A 141 -22.05 0.19 -0.65
N ASP A 142 -22.66 0.28 -1.83
CA ASP A 142 -24.01 0.83 -2.05
C ASP A 142 -25.15 0.01 -1.40
N GLY A 143 -24.82 -1.14 -0.80
CA GLY A 143 -25.79 -2.04 -0.16
C GLY A 143 -26.71 -2.80 -1.12
N GLN A 144 -26.54 -2.65 -2.43
CA GLN A 144 -27.44 -3.21 -3.47
C GLN A 144 -26.69 -4.02 -4.53
N THR A 145 -25.55 -3.54 -5.01
CA THR A 145 -24.86 -4.14 -6.15
C THR A 145 -24.12 -5.42 -5.75
N ASP A 146 -24.46 -6.55 -6.34
CA ASP A 146 -23.74 -7.81 -6.17
C ASP A 146 -22.53 -7.90 -7.10
N TYR A 147 -21.43 -7.21 -6.71
CA TYR A 147 -20.17 -7.20 -7.47
C TYR A 147 -19.56 -8.61 -7.59
N ILE A 148 -19.69 -9.45 -6.56
CA ILE A 148 -19.16 -10.82 -6.60
C ILE A 148 -19.95 -11.65 -7.62
N GLY A 149 -21.28 -11.50 -7.64
CA GLY A 149 -22.13 -12.15 -8.63
C GLY A 149 -21.80 -11.71 -10.06
N GLN A 150 -21.57 -10.40 -10.26
CA GLN A 150 -21.14 -9.89 -11.57
C GLN A 150 -19.79 -10.50 -12.01
N LEU A 151 -18.83 -10.58 -11.10
CA LEU A 151 -17.52 -11.17 -11.38
C LEU A 151 -17.64 -12.66 -11.72
N THR A 152 -18.47 -13.43 -10.98
CA THR A 152 -18.67 -14.87 -11.26
C THR A 152 -19.29 -15.11 -12.63
N ASN A 153 -20.15 -14.21 -13.10
CA ASN A 153 -20.80 -14.33 -14.40
C ASN A 153 -19.83 -14.09 -15.59
N THR A 154 -18.61 -13.64 -15.35
CA THR A 154 -17.59 -13.51 -16.40
C THR A 154 -16.94 -14.85 -16.76
N VAL A 155 -17.21 -15.91 -16.00
CA VAL A 155 -16.66 -17.24 -16.21
C VAL A 155 -17.76 -18.24 -16.58
N GLU A 156 -17.69 -18.78 -17.79
CA GLU A 156 -18.57 -19.87 -18.21
C GLU A 156 -18.11 -21.19 -17.60
N THR A 157 -19.01 -21.89 -16.92
CA THR A 157 -18.73 -23.17 -16.27
C THR A 157 -19.85 -24.19 -16.55
N SER A 158 -19.56 -25.47 -16.40
CA SER A 158 -20.53 -26.55 -16.53
C SER A 158 -21.59 -26.54 -15.42
N ASN A 159 -21.33 -25.87 -14.29
CA ASN A 159 -22.25 -25.72 -13.17
C ASN A 159 -22.19 -24.34 -12.59
N PRO A 160 -22.90 -23.34 -13.17
CA PRO A 160 -22.84 -21.93 -12.75
C PRO A 160 -23.26 -21.70 -11.30
N GLU A 161 -24.29 -22.36 -10.79
CA GLU A 161 -24.76 -22.18 -9.41
C GLU A 161 -23.72 -22.65 -8.38
N PHE A 162 -23.13 -23.81 -8.63
CA PHE A 162 -22.05 -24.32 -7.78
C PHE A 162 -20.84 -23.40 -7.82
N TRP A 163 -20.45 -22.93 -9.01
CA TRP A 163 -19.36 -21.98 -9.20
C TRP A 163 -19.58 -20.70 -8.40
N GLN A 164 -20.73 -20.03 -8.56
CA GLN A 164 -21.06 -18.80 -7.85
C GLN A 164 -20.98 -18.97 -6.33
N LYS A 165 -21.54 -20.07 -5.81
CA LYS A 165 -21.52 -20.39 -4.38
C LYS A 165 -20.09 -20.61 -3.86
N CYS A 166 -19.28 -21.37 -4.57
CA CYS A 166 -17.90 -21.67 -4.17
C CYS A 166 -17.01 -20.43 -4.27
N PHE A 167 -17.12 -19.68 -5.36
CA PHE A 167 -16.34 -18.48 -5.57
C PHE A 167 -16.63 -17.41 -4.50
N ARG A 168 -17.91 -17.16 -4.20
CA ARG A 168 -18.30 -16.23 -3.14
C ARG A 168 -17.70 -16.60 -1.79
N LYS A 169 -17.80 -17.86 -1.40
CA LYS A 169 -17.23 -18.35 -0.14
C LYS A 169 -15.71 -18.21 -0.10
N TRP A 170 -15.06 -18.56 -1.20
CA TRP A 170 -13.62 -18.46 -1.33
C TRP A 170 -13.16 -17.00 -1.26
N LEU A 171 -13.82 -16.09 -1.97
CA LEU A 171 -13.44 -14.67 -1.99
C LEU A 171 -13.63 -14.02 -0.62
N VAL A 172 -14.73 -14.32 0.08
CA VAL A 172 -14.96 -13.84 1.46
C VAL A 172 -13.91 -14.39 2.41
N ALA A 173 -13.56 -15.67 2.32
CA ALA A 173 -12.52 -16.27 3.16
C ALA A 173 -11.12 -15.70 2.83
N LEU A 174 -10.83 -15.46 1.55
CA LEU A 174 -9.59 -14.80 1.11
C LEU A 174 -9.48 -13.39 1.69
N THR A 175 -10.52 -12.57 1.53
CA THR A 175 -10.54 -11.20 2.07
C THR A 175 -10.43 -11.22 3.59
N GLY A 176 -11.16 -12.10 4.26
CA GLY A 176 -11.06 -12.27 5.71
C GLY A 176 -9.63 -12.59 6.18
N SER A 177 -8.93 -13.48 5.47
CA SER A 177 -7.55 -13.83 5.81
C SER A 177 -6.51 -12.73 5.54
N LEU A 178 -6.85 -11.72 4.73
CA LEU A 178 -6.00 -10.55 4.51
C LEU A 178 -6.19 -9.47 5.58
N ILE A 179 -7.33 -9.46 6.25
CA ILE A 179 -7.69 -8.42 7.24
C ILE A 179 -7.47 -8.93 8.67
N ASP A 180 -7.70 -10.20 8.94
CA ASP A 180 -7.65 -10.80 10.27
C ASP A 180 -6.76 -12.06 10.28
N GLU A 181 -5.62 -11.97 10.97
CA GLU A 181 -4.65 -13.08 11.09
C GLU A 181 -5.22 -14.37 11.69
N ARG A 182 -6.37 -14.28 12.39
CA ARG A 182 -7.08 -15.45 12.96
C ARG A 182 -7.88 -16.21 11.91
N VAL A 183 -8.13 -15.59 10.75
CA VAL A 183 -8.87 -16.21 9.65
C VAL A 183 -7.87 -16.89 8.71
N VAL A 184 -7.90 -18.21 8.67
CA VAL A 184 -7.02 -18.99 7.79
C VAL A 184 -7.85 -19.56 6.63
N ASN A 185 -7.48 -19.19 5.40
CA ASN A 185 -8.10 -19.74 4.20
C ASN A 185 -7.25 -20.89 3.64
N HIS A 186 -7.72 -22.12 3.80
CA HIS A 186 -7.08 -23.35 3.29
C HIS A 186 -7.57 -23.76 1.90
N THR A 187 -8.34 -22.91 1.22
CA THR A 187 -8.96 -23.26 -0.05
C THR A 187 -8.31 -22.55 -1.23
N ALA A 188 -8.28 -23.21 -2.38
CA ALA A 188 -7.80 -22.64 -3.64
C ALA A 188 -8.84 -22.85 -4.74
N ILE A 189 -8.87 -21.91 -5.70
CA ILE A 189 -9.66 -22.07 -6.92
C ILE A 189 -8.75 -22.63 -8.01
N ILE A 190 -9.21 -23.70 -8.68
CA ILE A 190 -8.51 -24.33 -9.78
C ILE A 190 -9.38 -24.26 -11.02
N PHE A 191 -8.91 -23.56 -12.06
CA PHE A 191 -9.54 -23.59 -13.37
C PHE A 191 -9.05 -24.77 -14.20
N SER A 192 -9.95 -25.72 -14.50
CA SER A 192 -9.71 -26.85 -15.39
C SER A 192 -10.49 -26.66 -16.69
N GLY A 193 -9.90 -27.05 -17.82
CA GLY A 193 -10.54 -26.94 -19.13
C GLY A 193 -9.53 -26.96 -20.27
N ALA A 194 -10.01 -26.93 -21.52
CA ALA A 194 -9.20 -26.98 -22.74
C ALA A 194 -8.13 -25.88 -22.77
N GLN A 195 -7.06 -26.10 -23.50
CA GLN A 195 -6.03 -25.10 -23.74
C GLN A 195 -6.59 -23.95 -24.59
N GLY A 196 -6.17 -22.71 -24.30
CA GLY A 196 -6.52 -21.53 -25.09
C GLY A 196 -7.84 -20.84 -24.77
N ILE A 197 -8.64 -21.34 -23.81
CA ILE A 197 -9.94 -20.75 -23.44
C ILE A 197 -9.85 -19.52 -22.52
N GLY A 198 -8.67 -18.94 -22.33
CA GLY A 198 -8.54 -17.69 -21.59
C GLY A 198 -8.35 -17.80 -20.08
N LYS A 199 -8.12 -19.00 -19.50
CA LYS A 199 -7.97 -19.18 -18.04
C LYS A 199 -6.93 -18.24 -17.42
N THR A 200 -5.74 -18.15 -17.99
CA THR A 200 -4.67 -17.29 -17.50
C THR A 200 -4.99 -15.80 -17.71
N ARG A 201 -5.66 -15.44 -18.80
CA ARG A 201 -6.05 -14.07 -19.10
C ARG A 201 -7.09 -13.50 -18.13
N TRP A 202 -7.88 -14.38 -17.51
CA TRP A 202 -8.89 -13.95 -16.54
C TRP A 202 -8.26 -13.45 -15.23
N PHE A 203 -7.06 -13.94 -14.89
CA PHE A 203 -6.31 -13.53 -13.68
C PHE A 203 -5.31 -12.39 -13.90
N GLY A 204 -5.05 -11.98 -15.15
CA GLY A 204 -3.95 -11.06 -15.51
C GLY A 204 -4.37 -9.74 -16.12
#